data_c0142a9efd5e3637ad7282992526cb87
#
_entry.id   c0142a9efd5e3637ad7282992526cb87
#
_cell.length_a   1.000
_cell.length_b   1.000
_cell.length_c   1.000
_cell.angle_alpha   90.00
_cell.angle_beta   90.00
_cell.angle_gamma   90.00
#
_symmetry.space_group_name_H-M   'P 1'
#
loop_
_entity.id
_entity.type
_entity.pdbx_description
1 polymer ?
#
loop_
_entity_poly.entity_id
_entity_poly.type
_entity_poly.pdbx_seq_one_letter_code
_entity_poly.pdbx_strand_id
1 'polypeptide(L)'
;EDGRFAGIPTTESCAGCHAEKGENPAINALVERYVEPGAEIPWLSNARQPDNAYFPHAAHVTGEKVACARCHGPHGESTAVRPVQVNRLSGYPRDIWGPSISRLRREEWQGMKMSDCIDCHRAGGRESACIDCHK
;
A
#
# COMPACT_ATOMS: atom_id res chain seq x y z
N GLU A 1 13.89 -0.88 -10.54
CA GLU A 1 12.44 -0.97 -10.83
C GLU A 1 12.04 0.25 -11.66
N ASP A 2 11.30 0.06 -12.72
CA ASP A 2 10.93 1.10 -13.69
C ASP A 2 9.75 1.99 -13.19
N GLY A 3 9.33 1.84 -11.95
CA GLY A 3 8.24 2.61 -11.30
C GLY A 3 6.83 2.26 -11.77
N ARG A 4 6.67 1.24 -12.61
CA ARG A 4 5.35 0.82 -13.10
C ARG A 4 4.55 0.06 -12.07
N PHE A 5 5.24 -0.71 -11.24
CA PHE A 5 4.65 -1.47 -10.15
C PHE A 5 5.40 -1.23 -8.86
N ALA A 6 4.68 -0.96 -7.79
CA ALA A 6 5.17 -1.12 -6.43
C ALA A 6 4.86 -2.58 -6.02
N GLY A 7 5.69 -3.52 -6.43
CA GLY A 7 5.46 -4.95 -6.15
C GLY A 7 5.49 -5.28 -4.65
N ILE A 8 4.92 -6.42 -4.31
CA ILE A 8 5.10 -7.02 -3.00
C ILE A 8 6.44 -7.77 -3.01
N PRO A 9 7.35 -7.54 -2.03
CA PRO A 9 8.63 -8.20 -2.01
C PRO A 9 8.45 -9.72 -1.81
N THR A 10 9.22 -10.49 -2.55
CA THR A 10 9.31 -11.94 -2.37
C THR A 10 10.11 -12.29 -1.10
N THR A 11 9.96 -13.50 -0.61
CA THR A 11 10.77 -13.99 0.50
C THR A 11 12.27 -13.93 0.18
N GLU A 12 12.65 -14.19 -1.05
CA GLU A 12 14.03 -14.05 -1.53
C GLU A 12 14.59 -12.63 -1.34
N SER A 13 13.76 -11.61 -1.58
CA SER A 13 14.17 -10.21 -1.35
C SER A 13 14.50 -9.95 0.12
N CYS A 14 13.77 -10.59 1.05
CA CYS A 14 14.05 -10.50 2.48
C CYS A 14 15.28 -11.32 2.87
N ALA A 15 15.45 -12.51 2.28
CA ALA A 15 16.58 -13.38 2.52
C ALA A 15 17.93 -12.77 2.14
N GLY A 16 17.95 -11.83 1.20
CA GLY A 16 19.17 -11.10 0.83
C GLY A 16 19.87 -10.41 2.00
N CYS A 17 19.13 -10.03 3.05
CA CYS A 17 19.67 -9.46 4.28
C CYS A 17 19.40 -10.34 5.52
N HIS A 18 18.37 -11.17 5.49
CA HIS A 18 17.90 -11.98 6.61
C HIS A 18 18.00 -13.49 6.30
N ALA A 19 19.20 -13.95 5.87
CA ALA A 19 19.40 -15.35 5.50
C ALA A 19 19.53 -16.28 6.72
N GLU A 20 20.00 -15.77 7.85
CA GLU A 20 20.33 -16.56 9.04
C GLU A 20 19.66 -16.03 10.30
N LYS A 21 19.47 -16.93 11.27
CA LYS A 21 18.96 -16.57 12.59
C LYS A 21 20.01 -15.79 13.39
N GLY A 22 19.56 -14.83 14.21
CA GLY A 22 20.39 -14.02 15.05
C GLY A 22 19.72 -13.71 16.41
N GLU A 23 20.00 -12.56 16.97
CA GLU A 23 19.47 -12.16 18.27
C GLU A 23 17.99 -11.70 18.22
N ASN A 24 17.48 -11.29 17.06
CA ASN A 24 16.12 -10.77 16.94
C ASN A 24 15.09 -11.87 16.70
N PRO A 25 14.16 -12.11 17.65
CA PRO A 25 13.16 -13.16 17.54
C PRO A 25 12.25 -13.04 16.32
N ALA A 26 11.95 -11.82 15.86
CA ALA A 26 11.12 -11.59 14.68
C ALA A 26 11.84 -12.04 13.40
N ILE A 27 13.15 -11.76 13.31
CA ILE A 27 13.97 -12.23 12.20
C ILE A 27 14.08 -13.76 12.23
N ASN A 28 14.29 -14.35 13.40
CA ASN A 28 14.35 -15.80 13.54
C ASN A 28 13.06 -16.48 13.07
N ALA A 29 11.90 -15.88 13.41
CA ALA A 29 10.62 -16.39 12.95
C ALA A 29 10.43 -16.24 11.42
N LEU A 30 10.95 -15.18 10.81
CA LEU A 30 10.96 -15.00 9.37
C LEU A 30 11.82 -16.10 8.70
N VAL A 31 13.04 -16.28 9.18
CA VAL A 31 13.98 -17.27 8.64
C VAL A 31 13.40 -18.68 8.74
N GLU A 32 12.93 -19.07 9.91
CA GLU A 32 12.41 -20.40 10.18
C GLU A 32 11.14 -20.74 9.38
N ARG A 33 10.23 -19.77 9.25
CA ARG A 33 8.93 -20.02 8.62
C ARG A 33 8.93 -19.90 7.10
N TYR A 34 9.81 -19.06 6.56
CA TYR A 34 9.73 -18.69 5.16
C TYR A 34 11.05 -18.86 4.42
N VAL A 35 12.18 -18.43 4.97
CA VAL A 35 13.46 -18.47 4.26
C VAL A 35 14.01 -19.90 4.17
N GLU A 36 14.15 -20.59 5.30
CA GLU A 36 14.67 -21.98 5.34
C GLU A 36 13.82 -22.94 4.49
N PRO A 37 12.47 -22.93 4.57
CA PRO A 37 11.65 -23.80 3.74
C PRO A 37 11.45 -23.30 2.30
N GLY A 38 11.93 -22.11 1.93
CA GLY A 38 11.69 -21.50 0.63
C GLY A 38 10.22 -21.17 0.36
N ALA A 39 9.46 -20.86 1.41
CA ALA A 39 8.05 -20.54 1.32
C ALA A 39 7.80 -19.04 1.10
N GLU A 40 6.78 -18.69 0.34
CA GLU A 40 6.41 -17.29 0.19
C GLU A 40 5.61 -16.78 1.38
N ILE A 41 5.88 -15.52 1.77
CA ILE A 41 5.15 -14.86 2.86
C ILE A 41 3.71 -14.57 2.40
N PRO A 42 2.68 -15.03 3.12
CA PRO A 42 1.29 -14.77 2.77
C PRO A 42 0.89 -13.33 3.13
N TRP A 43 1.35 -12.38 2.34
CA TRP A 43 1.08 -10.96 2.55
C TRP A 43 -0.41 -10.64 2.57
N LEU A 44 -0.82 -9.86 3.55
CA LEU A 44 -2.14 -9.26 3.59
C LEU A 44 -2.08 -7.85 3.00
N SER A 45 -2.87 -7.61 1.97
CA SER A 45 -2.93 -6.29 1.34
C SER A 45 -3.59 -5.28 2.26
N ASN A 46 -2.85 -4.25 2.68
CA ASN A 46 -3.36 -3.16 3.51
C ASN A 46 -4.03 -2.05 2.69
N ALA A 47 -3.68 -1.91 1.43
CA ALA A 47 -4.20 -0.88 0.53
C ALA A 47 -4.41 -1.48 -0.86
N ARG A 48 -5.51 -2.22 -1.04
CA ARG A 48 -5.88 -2.79 -2.33
C ARG A 48 -6.76 -1.81 -3.09
N GLN A 49 -6.35 -1.48 -4.30
CA GLN A 49 -7.21 -0.76 -5.24
C GLN A 49 -8.30 -1.70 -5.78
N PRO A 50 -9.52 -1.20 -6.04
CA PRO A 50 -10.50 -1.93 -6.81
C PRO A 50 -9.96 -2.33 -8.18
N ASP A 51 -10.35 -3.49 -8.70
CA ASP A 51 -9.81 -4.03 -9.95
C ASP A 51 -10.13 -3.13 -11.17
N ASN A 52 -11.16 -2.29 -11.06
CA ASN A 52 -11.54 -1.30 -12.06
C ASN A 52 -10.91 0.09 -11.82
N ALA A 53 -10.01 0.25 -10.84
CA ALA A 53 -9.32 1.50 -10.57
C ALA A 53 -7.88 1.43 -11.07
N TYR A 54 -7.57 2.22 -12.08
CA TYR A 54 -6.23 2.33 -12.63
C TYR A 54 -5.43 3.42 -11.92
N PHE A 55 -4.30 3.05 -11.34
CA PHE A 55 -3.37 3.98 -10.73
C PHE A 55 -1.94 3.73 -11.20
N PRO A 56 -1.37 4.61 -12.03
CA PRO A 56 0.02 4.47 -12.50
C PRO A 56 1.01 5.11 -11.52
N HIS A 57 1.71 4.32 -10.71
CA HIS A 57 2.78 4.81 -9.83
C HIS A 57 3.83 5.64 -10.59
N ALA A 58 4.20 5.20 -11.79
CA ALA A 58 5.21 5.90 -12.60
C ALA A 58 4.83 7.36 -12.88
N ALA A 59 3.56 7.63 -13.20
CA ALA A 59 3.11 9.00 -13.44
C ALA A 59 3.25 9.90 -12.21
N HIS A 60 2.94 9.37 -11.03
CA HIS A 60 2.96 10.15 -9.77
C HIS A 60 4.35 10.24 -9.16
N VAL A 61 5.08 9.13 -9.09
CA VAL A 61 6.36 9.06 -8.38
C VAL A 61 7.51 9.51 -9.27
N THR A 62 7.53 9.06 -10.53
CA THR A 62 8.62 9.39 -11.47
C THR A 62 8.34 10.69 -12.20
N GLY A 63 7.12 10.87 -12.70
CA GLY A 63 6.71 12.06 -13.45
C GLY A 63 6.57 13.29 -12.56
N GLU A 64 5.68 13.25 -11.59
CA GLU A 64 5.37 14.39 -10.71
C GLU A 64 6.21 14.44 -9.43
N LYS A 65 7.07 13.45 -9.20
CA LYS A 65 7.96 13.34 -8.02
C LYS A 65 7.23 13.42 -6.68
N VAL A 66 6.03 12.88 -6.61
CA VAL A 66 5.23 12.83 -5.39
C VAL A 66 5.86 11.84 -4.41
N ALA A 67 6.11 12.28 -3.17
CA ALA A 67 6.69 11.44 -2.13
C ALA A 67 5.75 10.28 -1.75
N CYS A 68 6.30 9.09 -1.50
CA CYS A 68 5.55 7.89 -1.11
C CYS A 68 4.61 8.14 0.09
N ALA A 69 5.12 8.88 1.10
CA ALA A 69 4.36 9.21 2.30
C ALA A 69 3.10 10.06 2.02
N ARG A 70 3.04 10.77 0.91
CA ARG A 70 1.87 11.57 0.53
C ARG A 70 0.62 10.72 0.34
N CYS A 71 0.80 9.51 -0.20
CA CYS A 71 -0.30 8.58 -0.50
C CYS A 71 -0.40 7.46 0.55
N HIS A 72 0.74 6.96 1.00
CA HIS A 72 0.81 5.83 1.91
C HIS A 72 0.92 6.21 3.39
N GLY A 73 1.11 7.51 3.70
CA GLY A 73 1.38 7.97 5.07
C GLY A 73 2.81 7.63 5.53
N PRO A 74 3.13 7.87 6.82
CA PRO A 74 4.50 7.80 7.35
C PRO A 74 4.98 6.36 7.61
N HIS A 75 4.92 5.49 6.60
CA HIS A 75 5.31 4.08 6.74
C HIS A 75 6.79 3.87 7.01
N GLY A 76 7.66 4.68 6.41
CA GLY A 76 9.09 4.57 6.59
C GLY A 76 9.58 4.90 8.00
N GLU A 77 8.74 5.59 8.79
CA GLU A 77 9.02 6.00 10.17
C GLU A 77 8.27 5.15 11.20
N SER A 78 7.42 4.24 10.74
CA SER A 78 6.60 3.39 11.63
C SER A 78 7.44 2.29 12.27
N THR A 79 7.30 2.13 13.57
CA THR A 79 7.90 1.04 14.36
C THR A 79 6.93 -0.11 14.61
N ALA A 80 5.71 0.00 14.13
CA ALA A 80 4.66 -1.00 14.30
C ALA A 80 3.99 -1.34 12.97
N VAL A 81 3.57 -2.59 12.84
CA VAL A 81 2.75 -3.04 11.71
C VAL A 81 1.35 -2.48 11.85
N ARG A 82 0.81 -1.97 10.75
CA ARG A 82 -0.56 -1.46 10.72
C ARG A 82 -1.58 -2.59 10.84
N PRO A 83 -2.69 -2.37 11.56
CA PRO A 83 -3.75 -3.36 11.60
C PRO A 83 -4.41 -3.48 10.22
N VAL A 84 -4.49 -4.71 9.70
CA VAL A 84 -5.22 -4.99 8.47
C VAL A 84 -6.71 -4.91 8.74
N GLN A 85 -7.40 -4.10 7.97
CA GLN A 85 -8.86 -3.97 8.01
C GLN A 85 -9.44 -4.41 6.67
N VAL A 86 -10.28 -5.42 6.71
CA VAL A 86 -10.93 -5.96 5.51
C VAL A 86 -12.44 -5.82 5.64
N ASN A 87 -13.06 -5.32 4.59
CA ASN A 87 -14.52 -5.34 4.50
C ASN A 87 -14.98 -6.78 4.25
N ARG A 88 -15.83 -7.30 5.13
CA ARG A 88 -16.28 -8.70 5.08
C ARG A 88 -17.13 -9.03 3.85
N LEU A 89 -17.77 -8.04 3.26
CA LEU A 89 -18.63 -8.23 2.10
C LEU A 89 -17.87 -8.15 0.78
N SER A 90 -16.94 -7.20 0.66
CA SER A 90 -16.24 -6.94 -0.59
C SER A 90 -14.82 -7.51 -0.64
N GLY A 91 -14.24 -7.92 0.48
CA GLY A 91 -12.83 -8.33 0.57
C GLY A 91 -11.83 -7.18 0.41
N TYR A 92 -12.28 -5.95 0.23
CA TYR A 92 -11.42 -4.77 0.16
C TYR A 92 -11.06 -4.25 1.56
N PRO A 93 -9.96 -3.48 1.68
CA PRO A 93 -9.66 -2.77 2.90
C PRO A 93 -10.84 -1.92 3.35
N ARG A 94 -11.07 -1.90 4.66
CA ARG A 94 -12.13 -1.09 5.24
C ARG A 94 -11.94 0.38 4.87
N ASP A 95 -13.05 1.10 4.64
CA ASP A 95 -13.01 2.52 4.31
C ASP A 95 -12.21 2.87 3.04
N ILE A 96 -12.45 2.15 1.96
CA ILE A 96 -11.93 2.52 0.64
C ILE A 96 -12.54 3.83 0.11
N TRP A 97 -13.68 4.24 0.63
CA TRP A 97 -14.38 5.47 0.26
C TRP A 97 -13.79 6.68 1.00
N GLY A 98 -13.83 7.82 0.35
CA GLY A 98 -13.39 9.06 0.95
C GLY A 98 -14.30 9.54 2.09
N PRO A 99 -13.87 10.57 2.85
CA PRO A 99 -14.63 11.14 3.96
C PRO A 99 -16.00 11.66 3.55
N SER A 100 -16.15 12.09 2.29
CA SER A 100 -17.41 12.59 1.73
C SER A 100 -18.51 11.53 1.63
N ILE A 101 -18.13 10.26 1.53
CA ILE A 101 -19.06 9.14 1.36
C ILE A 101 -19.24 8.37 2.67
N SER A 102 -18.13 7.90 3.26
CA SER A 102 -18.20 7.07 4.46
C SER A 102 -18.49 7.87 5.73
N ARG A 103 -18.13 9.15 5.75
CA ARG A 103 -18.18 10.03 6.93
C ARG A 103 -17.48 9.46 8.17
N LEU A 104 -16.64 8.46 8.00
CA LEU A 104 -15.89 7.85 9.07
C LEU A 104 -14.62 8.64 9.34
N ARG A 105 -14.22 8.66 10.61
CA ARG A 105 -12.95 9.26 10.99
C ARG A 105 -11.82 8.53 10.30
N ARG A 106 -10.91 9.29 9.70
CA ARG A 106 -9.71 8.79 9.10
C ARG A 106 -8.61 8.65 10.14
N GLU A 107 -8.03 7.49 10.21
CA GLU A 107 -6.84 7.25 11.00
C GLU A 107 -5.58 7.59 10.19
N GLU A 108 -4.52 8.04 10.86
CA GLU A 108 -3.26 8.45 10.21
C GLU A 108 -2.62 7.35 9.37
N TRP A 109 -2.83 6.10 9.77
CA TRP A 109 -2.31 4.94 9.06
C TRP A 109 -3.13 4.51 7.84
N GLN A 110 -4.28 5.08 7.61
CA GLN A 110 -5.08 4.78 6.42
C GLN A 110 -4.51 5.50 5.19
N GLY A 111 -4.31 4.77 4.11
CA GLY A 111 -3.88 5.31 2.83
C GLY A 111 -4.88 6.29 2.21
N MET A 112 -4.56 6.81 1.02
CA MET A 112 -5.45 7.72 0.29
C MET A 112 -6.78 7.07 -0.05
N LYS A 113 -7.82 7.89 0.00
CA LYS A 113 -9.16 7.56 -0.45
C LYS A 113 -9.43 8.24 -1.80
N MET A 114 -10.50 7.82 -2.47
CA MET A 114 -10.90 8.40 -3.75
C MET A 114 -11.03 9.92 -3.70
N SER A 115 -11.59 10.47 -2.63
CA SER A 115 -11.70 11.92 -2.44
C SER A 115 -10.35 12.63 -2.38
N ASP A 116 -9.34 12.02 -1.76
CA ASP A 116 -8.01 12.62 -1.67
C ASP A 116 -7.34 12.70 -3.04
N CYS A 117 -7.57 11.70 -3.90
CA CYS A 117 -7.08 11.71 -5.28
C CYS A 117 -7.72 12.85 -6.06
N ILE A 118 -9.05 13.00 -5.96
CA ILE A 118 -9.81 14.06 -6.62
C ILE A 118 -9.37 15.44 -6.12
N ASP A 119 -9.21 15.61 -4.82
CA ASP A 119 -8.82 16.90 -4.23
C ASP A 119 -7.39 17.27 -4.61
N CYS A 120 -6.47 16.30 -4.65
CA CYS A 120 -5.10 16.54 -5.11
C CYS A 120 -5.06 16.94 -6.59
N HIS A 121 -5.78 16.23 -7.47
CA HIS A 121 -5.86 16.57 -8.89
C HIS A 121 -6.46 17.96 -9.10
N ARG A 122 -7.54 18.27 -8.40
CA ARG A 122 -8.18 19.61 -8.47
C ARG A 122 -7.23 20.71 -8.02
N ALA A 123 -6.51 20.51 -6.92
CA ALA A 123 -5.51 21.45 -6.42
C ALA A 123 -4.36 21.66 -7.41
N GLY A 124 -4.02 20.62 -8.18
CA GLY A 124 -3.04 20.67 -9.28
C GLY A 124 -3.58 21.21 -10.60
N GLY A 125 -4.82 21.73 -10.62
CA GLY A 125 -5.45 22.26 -11.83
C GLY A 125 -5.85 21.17 -12.85
N ARG A 126 -5.96 19.92 -12.41
CA ARG A 126 -6.37 18.78 -13.27
C ARG A 126 -7.81 18.39 -12.91
N GLU A 127 -8.71 18.55 -13.86
CA GLU A 127 -10.03 17.95 -13.73
C GLU A 127 -9.94 16.44 -14.03
N SER A 128 -10.60 15.64 -13.21
CA SER A 128 -10.65 14.19 -13.37
C SER A 128 -12.08 13.74 -13.59
N ALA A 129 -12.34 13.09 -14.72
CA ALA A 129 -13.58 12.36 -14.95
C ALA A 129 -13.50 10.97 -14.30
N CYS A 130 -14.64 10.36 -14.01
CA CYS A 130 -14.69 9.01 -13.43
C CYS A 130 -13.91 7.99 -14.26
N ILE A 131 -13.99 8.11 -15.59
CA ILE A 131 -13.34 7.21 -16.56
C ILE A 131 -11.80 7.36 -16.63
N ASP A 132 -11.22 8.42 -16.08
CA ASP A 132 -9.77 8.58 -16.07
C ASP A 132 -9.10 7.60 -15.10
N CYS A 133 -9.83 7.25 -14.03
CA CYS A 133 -9.37 6.32 -13.01
C CYS A 133 -10.09 4.97 -13.08
N HIS A 134 -11.36 4.95 -13.50
CA HIS A 134 -12.17 3.73 -13.57
C HIS A 134 -12.34 3.27 -15.01
N LYS A 135 -11.78 2.11 -15.32
CA LYS A 135 -11.80 1.49 -16.66
C LYS A 135 -12.44 0.11 -16.62
#